data_4c5bc22c6461cffc44857c0266c1a5db
#
_entry.id   4c5bc22c6461cffc44857c0266c1a5db
#
_cell.length_a   1.000
_cell.length_b   1.000
_cell.length_c   1.000
_cell.angle_alpha   90.00
_cell.angle_beta   90.00
_cell.angle_gamma   90.00
#
_symmetry.space_group_name_H-M   'P 1'
#
loop_
_entity.id
_entity.type
_entity.pdbx_description
1 polymer ?
#
loop_
_entity_poly.entity_id
_entity_poly.type
_entity_poly.pdbx_seq_one_letter_code
_entity_poly.pdbx_strand_id
1 'polypeptide(L)'
;MRQTYGKLLPGMRISDLTGKLIVIEGTDGVGRSTQINLLKPWLEELGHAVLDTGMARSTLAGEGLKRAKEGNNLGRVTQSLFYATDFIDRLENEIVPALRSGFIVLTDRYVYSLMARAFVRGMDSKWIRSIYSVALKPDATFYLRLNIDQLIPRVVFSRGFDYWESGMDLYPGKDMFDCFCSYQTALMAEFDRLSEEYKFEVIEASADAGQVFEHLKAGIFRALESDSRKEYISARSSKTLSISALPTNEKVASVAQAANAAKFESVLRSIMAHSADGNSRTAQQQK
;
A
#
# COMPACT_ATOMS: atom_id res chain seq x y z
N MET A 1 11.09 11.10 9.92
CA MET A 1 11.72 11.20 8.58
C MET A 1 11.52 9.87 7.88
N ARG A 2 10.96 9.87 6.65
CA ARG A 2 10.74 8.65 5.86
C ARG A 2 12.08 7.95 5.58
N GLN A 3 12.08 6.64 5.38
CA GLN A 3 13.26 5.81 5.14
C GLN A 3 12.97 4.78 4.06
N THR A 4 14.02 4.24 3.44
CA THR A 4 13.96 2.99 2.67
C THR A 4 14.44 1.81 3.50
N TYR A 5 14.30 0.60 2.97
CA TYR A 5 14.89 -0.59 3.59
C TYR A 5 16.39 -0.77 3.28
N GLY A 6 16.93 0.03 2.39
CA GLY A 6 18.35 0.00 2.04
C GLY A 6 18.71 1.18 1.13
N LYS A 7 18.83 0.95 -0.16
CA LYS A 7 19.26 1.95 -1.14
C LYS A 7 18.11 2.86 -1.57
N LEU A 8 18.42 4.10 -1.90
CA LEU A 8 17.48 5.00 -2.57
C LEU A 8 17.46 4.72 -4.08
N LEU A 9 16.32 4.95 -4.71
CA LEU A 9 16.25 5.02 -6.17
C LEU A 9 17.09 6.22 -6.69
N PRO A 10 17.73 6.09 -7.86
CA PRO A 10 18.44 7.21 -8.47
C PRO A 10 17.55 8.44 -8.60
N GLY A 11 18.04 9.61 -8.19
CA GLY A 11 17.31 10.88 -8.26
C GLY A 11 16.15 11.05 -7.25
N MET A 12 15.92 10.08 -6.36
CA MET A 12 14.91 10.21 -5.31
C MET A 12 15.49 10.95 -4.09
N ARG A 13 14.80 12.00 -3.67
CA ARG A 13 15.05 12.69 -2.40
C ARG A 13 13.89 12.46 -1.46
N ILE A 14 14.17 11.88 -0.31
CA ILE A 14 13.15 11.54 0.68
C ILE A 14 12.42 12.77 1.23
N SER A 15 13.14 13.89 1.34
CA SER A 15 12.56 15.18 1.77
C SER A 15 11.41 15.67 0.90
N ASP A 16 11.36 15.25 -0.36
CA ASP A 16 10.34 15.69 -1.32
C ASP A 16 9.03 14.89 -1.18
N LEU A 17 9.05 13.79 -0.44
CA LEU A 17 7.91 12.88 -0.28
C LEU A 17 7.02 13.34 0.87
N THR A 18 6.08 14.21 0.61
CA THR A 18 5.17 14.82 1.61
C THR A 18 3.90 14.02 1.84
N GLY A 19 3.52 13.14 0.91
CA GLY A 19 2.34 12.27 1.02
C GLY A 19 2.49 11.17 2.07
N LYS A 20 1.55 10.24 2.13
CA LYS A 20 1.55 9.11 3.06
C LYS A 20 1.45 7.79 2.32
N LEU A 21 2.23 6.79 2.74
CA LEU A 21 2.19 5.44 2.20
C LEU A 21 1.53 4.51 3.23
N ILE A 22 0.34 4.02 2.91
CA ILE A 22 -0.47 3.14 3.74
C ILE A 22 -0.61 1.80 3.04
N VAL A 23 -0.29 0.73 3.73
CA VAL A 23 -0.24 -0.63 3.20
C VAL A 23 -1.29 -1.50 3.89
N ILE A 24 -2.08 -2.23 3.10
CA ILE A 24 -2.98 -3.28 3.57
C ILE A 24 -2.45 -4.63 3.10
N GLU A 25 -2.03 -5.46 4.04
CA GLU A 25 -1.47 -6.79 3.82
C GLU A 25 -2.42 -7.90 4.26
N GLY A 26 -2.17 -9.10 3.79
CA GLY A 26 -2.91 -10.32 4.17
C GLY A 26 -3.02 -11.32 3.03
N THR A 27 -3.56 -12.49 3.34
CA THR A 27 -3.75 -13.60 2.38
C THR A 27 -4.80 -13.28 1.32
N ASP A 28 -4.86 -14.09 0.27
CA ASP A 28 -5.92 -13.98 -0.73
C ASP A 28 -7.27 -14.37 -0.11
N GLY A 29 -8.32 -13.58 -0.39
CA GLY A 29 -9.66 -13.82 0.16
C GLY A 29 -9.91 -13.25 1.57
N VAL A 30 -8.92 -12.61 2.22
CA VAL A 30 -9.09 -12.04 3.57
C VAL A 30 -10.00 -10.80 3.63
N GLY A 31 -10.26 -10.14 2.49
CA GLY A 31 -11.15 -8.97 2.39
C GLY A 31 -10.45 -7.63 2.15
N ARG A 32 -9.16 -7.62 1.78
CA ARG A 32 -8.41 -6.39 1.51
C ARG A 32 -9.08 -5.46 0.51
N SER A 33 -9.50 -5.98 -0.64
CA SER A 33 -10.14 -5.17 -1.69
C SER A 33 -11.45 -4.53 -1.21
N THR A 34 -12.22 -5.22 -0.37
CA THR A 34 -13.41 -4.67 0.28
C THR A 34 -13.04 -3.47 1.14
N GLN A 35 -11.98 -3.59 1.94
CA GLN A 35 -11.53 -2.51 2.81
C GLN A 35 -10.97 -1.32 2.02
N ILE A 36 -10.22 -1.56 0.96
CA ILE A 36 -9.69 -0.49 0.10
C ILE A 36 -10.82 0.28 -0.57
N ASN A 37 -11.87 -0.43 -1.04
CA ASN A 37 -13.05 0.20 -1.64
C ASN A 37 -13.85 1.06 -0.64
N LEU A 38 -13.77 0.78 0.66
CA LEU A 38 -14.36 1.61 1.72
C LEU A 38 -13.42 2.75 2.14
N LEU A 39 -12.12 2.47 2.25
CA LEU A 39 -11.13 3.44 2.73
C LEU A 39 -10.89 4.58 1.74
N LYS A 40 -10.86 4.28 0.44
CA LYS A 40 -10.57 5.28 -0.58
C LYS A 40 -11.60 6.43 -0.56
N PRO A 41 -12.92 6.20 -0.73
CA PRO A 41 -13.89 7.28 -0.71
C PRO A 41 -13.93 8.00 0.65
N TRP A 42 -13.76 7.28 1.76
CA TRP A 42 -13.68 7.90 3.07
C TRP A 42 -12.49 8.88 3.20
N LEU A 43 -11.31 8.54 2.69
CA LEU A 43 -10.15 9.44 2.68
C LEU A 43 -10.37 10.63 1.75
N GLU A 44 -11.04 10.42 0.62
CA GLU A 44 -11.39 11.48 -0.33
C GLU A 44 -12.42 12.46 0.28
N GLU A 45 -13.40 11.95 1.03
CA GLU A 45 -14.36 12.78 1.80
C GLU A 45 -13.68 13.63 2.89
N LEU A 46 -12.56 13.15 3.45
CA LEU A 46 -11.72 13.93 4.36
C LEU A 46 -10.84 14.98 3.65
N GLY A 47 -10.93 15.08 2.32
CA GLY A 47 -10.18 16.05 1.52
C GLY A 47 -8.78 15.62 1.10
N HIS A 48 -8.47 14.32 1.19
CA HIS A 48 -7.19 13.79 0.73
C HIS A 48 -7.27 13.33 -0.73
N ALA A 49 -6.23 13.62 -1.52
CA ALA A 49 -6.03 12.97 -2.80
C ALA A 49 -5.47 11.56 -2.56
N VAL A 50 -6.11 10.53 -3.14
CA VAL A 50 -5.77 9.13 -2.89
C VAL A 50 -5.37 8.43 -4.19
N LEU A 51 -4.18 7.81 -4.18
CA LEU A 51 -3.78 6.83 -5.17
C LEU A 51 -4.05 5.42 -4.63
N ASP A 52 -4.94 4.67 -5.28
CA ASP A 52 -5.11 3.23 -5.04
C ASP A 52 -4.22 2.46 -6.03
N THR A 53 -3.28 1.71 -5.50
CA THR A 53 -2.40 0.83 -6.27
C THR A 53 -2.27 -0.54 -5.58
N GLY A 54 -1.56 -1.48 -6.20
CA GLY A 54 -1.41 -2.81 -5.61
C GLY A 54 -0.57 -3.75 -6.47
N MET A 55 -0.28 -4.93 -5.94
CA MET A 55 0.53 -5.96 -6.60
C MET A 55 -0.06 -6.36 -7.96
N ALA A 56 0.81 -6.56 -8.95
CA ALA A 56 0.48 -6.95 -10.32
C ALA A 56 -0.40 -5.92 -11.09
N ARG A 57 -0.27 -4.63 -10.76
CA ARG A 57 -0.99 -3.53 -11.41
C ARG A 57 -0.11 -2.59 -12.24
N SER A 58 1.20 -2.90 -12.37
CA SER A 58 2.11 -2.14 -13.23
C SER A 58 1.62 -2.16 -14.69
N THR A 59 1.65 -1.01 -15.35
CA THR A 59 1.34 -0.90 -16.78
C THR A 59 2.38 -1.58 -17.65
N LEU A 60 3.62 -1.63 -17.19
CA LEU A 60 4.74 -2.26 -17.91
C LEU A 60 4.75 -3.78 -17.74
N ALA A 61 4.64 -4.28 -16.51
CA ALA A 61 4.90 -5.67 -16.18
C ALA A 61 3.65 -6.50 -15.85
N GLY A 62 2.52 -5.87 -15.50
CA GLY A 62 1.33 -6.57 -15.02
C GLY A 62 0.74 -7.54 -16.04
N GLU A 63 0.61 -7.12 -17.30
CA GLU A 63 0.10 -7.98 -18.39
C GLU A 63 1.07 -9.14 -18.70
N GLY A 64 2.39 -8.86 -18.72
CA GLY A 64 3.41 -9.89 -18.91
C GLY A 64 3.41 -10.94 -17.79
N LEU A 65 3.26 -10.49 -16.54
CA LEU A 65 3.13 -11.37 -15.39
C LEU A 65 1.86 -12.24 -15.47
N LYS A 66 0.74 -11.66 -15.89
CA LYS A 66 -0.52 -12.40 -16.08
C LYS A 66 -0.34 -13.52 -17.11
N ARG A 67 0.16 -13.19 -18.30
CA ARG A 67 0.43 -14.17 -19.37
C ARG A 67 1.43 -15.25 -18.94
N ALA A 68 2.50 -14.87 -18.25
CA ALA A 68 3.49 -15.81 -17.75
C ALA A 68 2.90 -16.83 -16.75
N LYS A 69 1.88 -16.43 -15.99
CA LYS A 69 1.19 -17.29 -15.03
C LYS A 69 0.19 -18.27 -15.69
N GLU A 70 -0.36 -17.94 -16.85
CA GLU A 70 -1.39 -18.76 -17.52
C GLU A 70 -0.88 -20.17 -17.88
N GLY A 71 0.42 -20.31 -18.20
CA GLY A 71 1.01 -21.61 -18.52
C GLY A 71 1.32 -22.51 -17.33
N ASN A 72 1.16 -22.04 -16.09
CA ASN A 72 1.47 -22.76 -14.85
C ASN A 72 2.88 -23.39 -14.76
N ASN A 73 3.85 -22.85 -15.51
CA ASN A 73 5.22 -23.37 -15.63
C ASN A 73 6.29 -22.35 -15.25
N LEU A 74 5.88 -21.24 -14.61
CA LEU A 74 6.78 -20.16 -14.25
C LEU A 74 7.72 -20.58 -13.11
N GLY A 75 9.02 -20.58 -13.36
CA GLY A 75 10.02 -20.89 -12.35
C GLY A 75 10.06 -19.85 -11.21
N ARG A 76 10.42 -20.27 -10.01
CA ARG A 76 10.39 -19.46 -8.78
C ARG A 76 11.21 -18.17 -8.88
N VAL A 77 12.41 -18.23 -9.48
CA VAL A 77 13.28 -17.07 -9.70
C VAL A 77 12.63 -16.10 -10.68
N THR A 78 12.19 -16.60 -11.83
CA THR A 78 11.52 -15.79 -12.85
C THR A 78 10.26 -15.12 -12.30
N GLN A 79 9.45 -15.85 -11.54
CA GLN A 79 8.27 -15.31 -10.87
C GLN A 79 8.64 -14.17 -9.91
N SER A 80 9.69 -14.34 -9.10
CA SER A 80 10.15 -13.30 -8.17
C SER A 80 10.64 -12.06 -8.90
N LEU A 81 11.31 -12.21 -10.04
CA LEU A 81 11.78 -11.10 -10.87
C LEU A 81 10.63 -10.36 -11.59
N PHE A 82 9.63 -11.09 -12.08
CA PHE A 82 8.42 -10.44 -12.63
C PHE A 82 7.70 -9.58 -11.57
N TYR A 83 7.52 -10.11 -10.37
CA TYR A 83 6.94 -9.33 -9.28
C TYR A 83 7.82 -8.16 -8.85
N ALA A 84 9.15 -8.33 -8.89
CA ALA A 84 10.07 -7.24 -8.59
C ALA A 84 9.98 -6.13 -9.64
N THR A 85 9.91 -6.49 -10.93
CA THR A 85 9.73 -5.52 -12.03
C THR A 85 8.41 -4.76 -11.89
N ASP A 86 7.29 -5.47 -11.63
CA ASP A 86 5.99 -4.84 -11.36
C ASP A 86 6.08 -3.86 -10.17
N PHE A 87 6.72 -4.26 -9.09
CA PHE A 87 6.86 -3.41 -7.91
C PHE A 87 7.71 -2.16 -8.19
N ILE A 88 8.88 -2.34 -8.84
CA ILE A 88 9.81 -1.23 -9.09
C ILE A 88 9.18 -0.24 -10.07
N ASP A 89 8.54 -0.70 -11.13
CA ASP A 89 7.84 0.18 -12.07
C ASP A 89 6.77 1.03 -11.36
N ARG A 90 5.93 0.41 -10.52
CA ARG A 90 4.95 1.16 -9.72
C ARG A 90 5.59 2.10 -8.70
N LEU A 91 6.72 1.69 -8.11
CA LEU A 91 7.43 2.55 -7.17
C LEU A 91 7.94 3.84 -7.86
N GLU A 92 8.54 3.70 -9.04
CA GLU A 92 9.11 4.80 -9.81
C GLU A 92 8.04 5.70 -10.47
N ASN A 93 7.01 5.08 -11.08
CA ASN A 93 6.09 5.78 -11.97
C ASN A 93 4.73 6.11 -11.33
N GLU A 94 4.38 5.52 -10.18
CA GLU A 94 3.12 5.78 -9.48
C GLU A 94 3.35 6.26 -8.03
N ILE A 95 3.99 5.44 -7.20
CA ILE A 95 4.07 5.66 -5.74
C ILE A 95 4.91 6.90 -5.42
N VAL A 96 6.13 7.00 -5.94
CA VAL A 96 7.03 8.14 -5.66
C VAL A 96 6.45 9.46 -6.20
N PRO A 97 5.94 9.55 -7.44
CA PRO A 97 5.28 10.76 -7.93
C PRO A 97 4.06 11.17 -7.10
N ALA A 98 3.19 10.24 -6.73
CA ALA A 98 2.03 10.53 -5.88
C ALA A 98 2.45 11.04 -4.49
N LEU A 99 3.44 10.43 -3.85
CA LEU A 99 3.97 10.88 -2.57
C LEU A 99 4.62 12.27 -2.66
N ARG A 100 5.29 12.61 -3.76
CA ARG A 100 5.80 13.97 -4.02
C ARG A 100 4.68 14.99 -4.13
N SER A 101 3.56 14.60 -4.71
CA SER A 101 2.38 15.45 -4.86
C SER A 101 1.51 15.53 -3.59
N GLY A 102 1.93 14.90 -2.49
CA GLY A 102 1.22 14.93 -1.22
C GLY A 102 0.04 13.97 -1.11
N PHE A 103 -0.12 13.03 -2.03
CA PHE A 103 -1.20 12.04 -2.01
C PHE A 103 -1.06 11.05 -0.86
N ILE A 104 -2.18 10.50 -0.42
CA ILE A 104 -2.19 9.23 0.31
C ILE A 104 -2.10 8.11 -0.72
N VAL A 105 -1.03 7.33 -0.68
CA VAL A 105 -0.89 6.11 -1.46
C VAL A 105 -1.43 4.96 -0.61
N LEU A 106 -2.58 4.42 -1.02
CA LEU A 106 -3.22 3.25 -0.42
C LEU A 106 -2.89 2.03 -1.29
N THR A 107 -2.11 1.08 -0.77
CA THR A 107 -1.69 -0.08 -1.57
C THR A 107 -2.25 -1.40 -1.04
N ASP A 108 -2.92 -2.13 -1.96
CA ASP A 108 -3.32 -3.54 -1.77
C ASP A 108 -2.10 -4.43 -1.99
N ARG A 109 -1.44 -4.82 -0.92
CA ARG A 109 -0.17 -5.52 -0.87
C ARG A 109 1.03 -4.62 -1.23
N TYR A 110 2.12 -4.92 -0.58
CA TYR A 110 3.41 -4.27 -0.78
C TYR A 110 4.52 -5.32 -0.86
N VAL A 111 5.76 -4.91 -0.62
CA VAL A 111 6.92 -5.83 -0.66
C VAL A 111 6.80 -7.02 0.29
N TYR A 112 6.01 -6.91 1.34
CA TYR A 112 5.86 -7.97 2.34
C TYR A 112 5.11 -9.19 1.78
N SER A 113 4.03 -8.98 1.01
CA SER A 113 3.39 -10.05 0.26
C SER A 113 4.35 -10.73 -0.73
N LEU A 114 5.21 -9.94 -1.39
CA LEU A 114 6.19 -10.46 -2.34
C LEU A 114 7.27 -11.29 -1.63
N MET A 115 7.76 -10.80 -0.49
CA MET A 115 8.71 -11.52 0.36
C MET A 115 8.09 -12.81 0.93
N ALA A 116 6.90 -12.75 1.52
CA ALA A 116 6.24 -13.91 2.10
C ALA A 116 6.04 -15.03 1.06
N ARG A 117 5.54 -14.68 -0.13
CA ARG A 117 5.35 -15.63 -1.23
C ARG A 117 6.65 -16.25 -1.73
N ALA A 118 7.73 -15.46 -1.76
CA ALA A 118 9.04 -15.94 -2.16
C ALA A 118 9.66 -16.87 -1.09
N PHE A 119 9.52 -16.51 0.20
CA PHE A 119 10.07 -17.32 1.31
C PHE A 119 9.36 -18.67 1.43
N VAL A 120 8.03 -18.70 1.33
CA VAL A 120 7.28 -19.96 1.30
C VAL A 120 7.71 -20.85 0.11
N ARG A 121 8.13 -20.24 -1.00
CA ARG A 121 8.71 -20.96 -2.16
C ARG A 121 10.19 -21.33 -2.02
N GLY A 122 10.78 -21.11 -0.83
CA GLY A 122 12.15 -21.49 -0.53
C GLY A 122 13.22 -20.60 -1.19
N MET A 123 12.86 -19.37 -1.55
CA MET A 123 13.84 -18.41 -2.07
C MET A 123 14.73 -17.88 -0.95
N ASP A 124 16.00 -17.62 -1.28
CA ASP A 124 16.95 -17.06 -0.34
C ASP A 124 16.48 -15.69 0.20
N SER A 125 16.37 -15.59 1.51
CA SER A 125 15.80 -14.42 2.15
C SER A 125 16.67 -13.16 2.00
N LYS A 126 18.01 -13.31 1.95
CA LYS A 126 18.94 -12.19 1.77
C LYS A 126 18.82 -11.64 0.36
N TRP A 127 18.75 -12.54 -0.63
CA TRP A 127 18.58 -12.14 -2.02
C TRP A 127 17.24 -11.41 -2.25
N ILE A 128 16.12 -11.94 -1.77
CA ILE A 128 14.80 -11.32 -1.89
C ILE A 128 14.78 -9.94 -1.20
N ARG A 129 15.32 -9.83 0.02
CA ARG A 129 15.42 -8.54 0.72
C ARG A 129 16.30 -7.53 -0.01
N SER A 130 17.36 -7.99 -0.69
CA SER A 130 18.24 -7.11 -1.47
C SER A 130 17.52 -6.52 -2.68
N ILE A 131 16.66 -7.28 -3.34
CA ILE A 131 15.81 -6.81 -4.46
C ILE A 131 14.89 -5.69 -3.98
N TYR A 132 14.20 -5.89 -2.85
CA TYR A 132 13.23 -4.92 -2.32
C TYR A 132 13.86 -3.85 -1.40
N SER A 133 15.18 -3.77 -1.34
CA SER A 133 15.89 -2.78 -0.51
C SER A 133 15.61 -1.32 -0.88
N VAL A 134 15.18 -1.07 -2.11
CA VAL A 134 14.77 0.26 -2.61
C VAL A 134 13.38 0.69 -2.13
N ALA A 135 12.62 -0.22 -1.55
CA ALA A 135 11.27 0.07 -1.09
C ALA A 135 11.25 1.10 0.04
N LEU A 136 10.30 2.02 -0.03
CA LEU A 136 10.02 2.98 1.03
C LEU A 136 9.42 2.27 2.24
N LYS A 137 9.81 2.67 3.44
CA LYS A 137 9.11 2.23 4.65
C LYS A 137 7.75 2.92 4.71
N PRO A 138 6.64 2.17 4.82
CA PRO A 138 5.31 2.74 4.94
C PRO A 138 5.13 3.59 6.20
N ASP A 139 4.22 4.53 6.16
CA ASP A 139 3.80 5.31 7.33
C ASP A 139 2.91 4.45 8.25
N ALA A 140 2.12 3.53 7.65
CA ALA A 140 1.39 2.48 8.38
C ALA A 140 1.28 1.22 7.53
N THR A 141 1.35 0.07 8.18
CA THR A 141 1.11 -1.25 7.58
C THR A 141 0.10 -2.00 8.43
N PHE A 142 -1.03 -2.35 7.84
CA PHE A 142 -2.10 -3.12 8.46
C PHE A 142 -2.10 -4.54 7.91
N TYR A 143 -2.03 -5.53 8.78
CA TYR A 143 -2.15 -6.93 8.41
C TYR A 143 -3.52 -7.46 8.80
N LEU A 144 -4.36 -7.72 7.80
CA LEU A 144 -5.63 -8.40 7.98
C LEU A 144 -5.37 -9.88 8.18
N ARG A 145 -5.49 -10.35 9.44
CA ARG A 145 -5.25 -11.74 9.84
C ARG A 145 -6.53 -12.53 9.86
N LEU A 146 -6.46 -13.75 9.34
CA LEU A 146 -7.56 -14.71 9.38
C LEU A 146 -6.96 -16.11 9.50
N ASN A 147 -7.61 -17.02 10.20
CA ASN A 147 -7.16 -18.41 10.22
C ASN A 147 -7.65 -19.17 8.96
N ILE A 148 -7.08 -20.35 8.72
CA ILE A 148 -7.35 -21.13 7.50
C ILE A 148 -8.81 -21.58 7.42
N ASP A 149 -9.42 -21.97 8.54
CA ASP A 149 -10.80 -22.48 8.58
C ASP A 149 -11.83 -21.39 8.20
N GLN A 150 -11.50 -20.13 8.52
CA GLN A 150 -12.33 -18.98 8.17
C GLN A 150 -12.02 -18.48 6.74
N LEU A 151 -10.80 -18.70 6.24
CA LEU A 151 -10.39 -18.29 4.90
C LEU A 151 -11.01 -19.19 3.81
N ILE A 152 -11.01 -20.50 4.02
CA ILE A 152 -11.52 -21.48 3.05
C ILE A 152 -12.93 -21.14 2.55
N PRO A 153 -13.94 -20.94 3.42
CA PRO A 153 -15.29 -20.60 2.96
C PRO A 153 -15.30 -19.30 2.12
N ARG A 154 -14.55 -18.28 2.52
CA ARG A 154 -14.49 -17.01 1.79
C ARG A 154 -13.96 -17.17 0.37
N VAL A 155 -12.93 -17.98 0.19
CA VAL A 155 -12.34 -18.24 -1.13
C VAL A 155 -13.29 -19.10 -1.98
N VAL A 156 -13.82 -20.20 -1.41
CA VAL A 156 -14.73 -21.11 -2.13
C VAL A 156 -15.98 -20.41 -2.61
N PHE A 157 -16.64 -19.60 -1.77
CA PHE A 157 -17.88 -18.91 -2.13
C PHE A 157 -17.68 -17.64 -2.96
N SER A 158 -16.45 -17.17 -3.15
CA SER A 158 -16.17 -15.98 -3.98
C SER A 158 -15.73 -16.35 -5.40
N ARG A 159 -14.53 -16.89 -5.56
CA ARG A 159 -13.88 -17.12 -6.86
C ARG A 159 -13.32 -18.52 -7.05
N GLY A 160 -13.36 -19.35 -5.99
CA GLY A 160 -12.73 -20.66 -5.99
C GLY A 160 -11.20 -20.60 -5.82
N PHE A 161 -10.59 -21.77 -5.99
CA PHE A 161 -9.12 -21.91 -5.87
C PHE A 161 -8.42 -21.58 -7.19
N ASP A 162 -7.27 -20.92 -7.11
CA ASP A 162 -6.37 -20.60 -8.21
C ASP A 162 -5.07 -21.40 -8.06
N TYR A 163 -4.45 -21.78 -9.18
CA TYR A 163 -3.23 -22.58 -9.20
C TYR A 163 -2.11 -21.98 -8.33
N TRP A 164 -1.81 -20.68 -8.52
CA TRP A 164 -0.72 -20.00 -7.84
C TRP A 164 -1.04 -19.62 -6.39
N GLU A 165 -2.31 -19.35 -6.11
CA GLU A 165 -2.79 -19.06 -4.76
C GLU A 165 -2.98 -20.31 -3.91
N SER A 166 -3.11 -21.46 -4.57
CA SER A 166 -3.09 -22.77 -3.92
C SER A 166 -1.67 -23.33 -3.75
N GLY A 167 -0.65 -22.70 -4.35
CA GLY A 167 0.71 -23.21 -4.27
C GLY A 167 0.91 -24.56 -4.95
N MET A 168 0.14 -24.83 -6.03
CA MET A 168 0.25 -26.09 -6.80
C MET A 168 1.66 -26.33 -7.34
N ASP A 169 2.44 -25.27 -7.54
CA ASP A 169 3.85 -25.31 -7.95
C ASP A 169 4.78 -25.89 -6.86
N LEU A 170 4.31 -26.00 -5.62
CA LEU A 170 5.10 -26.45 -4.48
C LEU A 170 4.86 -27.91 -4.08
N TYR A 171 3.67 -28.43 -4.34
CA TYR A 171 3.20 -29.70 -3.79
C TYR A 171 2.77 -30.66 -4.92
N PRO A 172 3.71 -31.16 -5.75
CA PRO A 172 3.36 -32.07 -6.84
C PRO A 172 2.70 -33.34 -6.31
N GLY A 173 1.59 -33.74 -6.94
CA GLY A 173 0.83 -34.93 -6.59
C GLY A 173 -0.24 -34.76 -5.51
N LYS A 174 -0.37 -33.59 -4.91
CA LYS A 174 -1.50 -33.26 -4.04
C LYS A 174 -2.64 -32.65 -4.85
N ASP A 175 -3.88 -32.80 -4.37
CA ASP A 175 -5.01 -32.07 -4.92
C ASP A 175 -4.94 -30.56 -4.58
N MET A 176 -5.78 -29.78 -5.27
CA MET A 176 -5.74 -28.32 -5.16
C MET A 176 -6.19 -27.82 -3.78
N PHE A 177 -7.10 -28.51 -3.11
CA PHE A 177 -7.56 -28.15 -1.77
C PHE A 177 -6.46 -28.35 -0.73
N ASP A 178 -5.82 -29.51 -0.72
CA ASP A 178 -4.72 -29.83 0.18
C ASP A 178 -3.50 -28.91 -0.05
N CYS A 179 -3.21 -28.59 -1.32
CA CYS A 179 -2.21 -27.60 -1.67
C CYS A 179 -2.56 -26.22 -1.11
N PHE A 180 -3.79 -25.76 -1.31
CA PHE A 180 -4.29 -24.49 -0.80
C PHE A 180 -4.14 -24.40 0.73
N CYS A 181 -4.62 -25.40 1.45
CA CYS A 181 -4.51 -25.43 2.90
C CYS A 181 -3.04 -25.35 3.36
N SER A 182 -2.18 -26.16 2.76
CA SER A 182 -0.74 -26.20 3.11
C SER A 182 -0.05 -24.85 2.80
N TYR A 183 -0.28 -24.30 1.62
CA TYR A 183 0.35 -23.06 1.16
C TYR A 183 -0.15 -21.84 1.94
N GLN A 184 -1.46 -21.70 2.14
CA GLN A 184 -2.01 -20.56 2.86
C GLN A 184 -1.62 -20.58 4.34
N THR A 185 -1.55 -21.77 4.97
CA THR A 185 -1.05 -21.89 6.34
C THR A 185 0.42 -21.45 6.45
N ALA A 186 1.27 -21.89 5.52
CA ALA A 186 2.66 -21.43 5.47
C ALA A 186 2.78 -19.93 5.20
N LEU A 187 1.93 -19.39 4.34
CA LEU A 187 1.89 -17.96 4.02
C LEU A 187 1.45 -17.11 5.22
N MET A 188 0.45 -17.57 5.98
CA MET A 188 0.01 -16.93 7.22
C MET A 188 1.13 -16.89 8.26
N ALA A 189 1.85 -18.00 8.45
CA ALA A 189 3.00 -18.04 9.36
C ALA A 189 4.10 -17.05 8.96
N GLU A 190 4.36 -16.90 7.65
CA GLU A 190 5.31 -15.89 7.16
C GLU A 190 4.79 -14.46 7.38
N PHE A 191 3.51 -14.19 7.20
CA PHE A 191 2.94 -12.88 7.51
C PHE A 191 3.02 -12.56 9.00
N ASP A 192 2.74 -13.52 9.89
CA ASP A 192 2.87 -13.35 11.34
C ASP A 192 4.33 -12.99 11.70
N ARG A 193 5.32 -13.73 11.15
CA ARG A 193 6.74 -13.44 11.34
C ARG A 193 7.13 -12.05 10.82
N LEU A 194 6.68 -11.68 9.63
CA LEU A 194 6.94 -10.36 9.04
C LEU A 194 6.25 -9.25 9.84
N SER A 195 5.04 -9.50 10.36
CA SER A 195 4.31 -8.52 11.17
C SER A 195 5.06 -8.17 12.45
N GLU A 196 5.69 -9.15 13.10
CA GLU A 196 6.55 -8.93 14.26
C GLU A 196 7.85 -8.19 13.91
N GLU A 197 8.49 -8.57 12.79
CA GLU A 197 9.75 -7.97 12.34
C GLU A 197 9.57 -6.50 11.92
N TYR A 198 8.53 -6.21 11.15
CA TYR A 198 8.27 -4.88 10.58
C TYR A 198 7.24 -4.05 11.36
N LYS A 199 6.76 -4.58 12.49
CA LYS A 199 5.82 -3.88 13.39
C LYS A 199 4.52 -3.49 12.72
N PHE A 200 3.87 -4.45 12.06
CA PHE A 200 2.54 -4.21 11.48
C PHE A 200 1.50 -4.04 12.57
N GLU A 201 0.47 -3.26 12.30
CA GLU A 201 -0.75 -3.28 13.07
C GLU A 201 -1.61 -4.47 12.59
N VAL A 202 -1.77 -5.47 13.46
CA VAL A 202 -2.54 -6.67 13.14
C VAL A 202 -4.01 -6.42 13.45
N ILE A 203 -4.87 -6.70 12.48
CA ILE A 203 -6.33 -6.57 12.60
C ILE A 203 -6.98 -7.92 12.32
N GLU A 204 -7.75 -8.43 13.28
CA GLU A 204 -8.48 -9.68 13.10
C GLU A 204 -9.62 -9.50 12.11
N ALA A 205 -9.48 -10.12 10.93
CA ALA A 205 -10.43 -10.04 9.84
C ALA A 205 -11.59 -11.03 9.95
N SER A 206 -11.72 -11.75 11.09
CA SER A 206 -12.88 -12.59 11.43
C SER A 206 -14.14 -11.77 11.72
N ALA A 207 -13.99 -10.53 12.15
CA ALA A 207 -15.06 -9.58 12.36
C ALA A 207 -15.79 -9.22 11.04
N ASP A 208 -16.94 -8.57 11.16
CA ASP A 208 -17.63 -8.04 9.98
C ASP A 208 -16.82 -6.91 9.30
N ALA A 209 -17.11 -6.65 8.02
CA ALA A 209 -16.35 -5.70 7.23
C ALA A 209 -16.38 -4.27 7.81
N GLY A 210 -17.47 -3.88 8.48
CA GLY A 210 -17.61 -2.56 9.11
C GLY A 210 -16.71 -2.42 10.33
N GLN A 211 -16.63 -3.44 11.18
CA GLN A 211 -15.72 -3.43 12.34
C GLN A 211 -14.25 -3.38 11.92
N VAL A 212 -13.87 -4.17 10.90
CA VAL A 212 -12.51 -4.10 10.32
C VAL A 212 -12.23 -2.70 9.75
N PHE A 213 -13.19 -2.11 9.08
CA PHE A 213 -13.10 -0.76 8.55
C PHE A 213 -12.87 0.29 9.65
N GLU A 214 -13.61 0.22 10.77
CA GLU A 214 -13.43 1.15 11.89
C GLU A 214 -12.03 1.02 12.52
N HIS A 215 -11.50 -0.21 12.66
CA HIS A 215 -10.13 -0.39 13.14
C HIS A 215 -9.09 0.20 12.18
N LEU A 216 -9.26 -0.01 10.88
CA LEU A 216 -8.38 0.57 9.86
C LEU A 216 -8.42 2.10 9.90
N LYS A 217 -9.62 2.72 9.99
CA LYS A 217 -9.77 4.16 10.12
C LYS A 217 -8.99 4.71 11.31
N ALA A 218 -9.17 4.11 12.48
CA ALA A 218 -8.48 4.52 13.70
C ALA A 218 -6.95 4.46 13.55
N GLY A 219 -6.42 3.40 12.93
CA GLY A 219 -4.99 3.25 12.65
C GLY A 219 -4.48 4.29 11.65
N ILE A 220 -5.22 4.52 10.58
CA ILE A 220 -4.88 5.52 9.55
C ILE A 220 -4.89 6.93 10.15
N PHE A 221 -5.88 7.30 10.96
CA PHE A 221 -5.89 8.59 11.64
C PHE A 221 -4.62 8.80 12.48
N ARG A 222 -4.20 7.81 13.26
CA ARG A 222 -2.94 7.89 14.02
C ARG A 222 -1.72 8.14 13.12
N ALA A 223 -1.68 7.49 11.95
CA ALA A 223 -0.58 7.67 10.99
C ALA A 223 -0.60 9.07 10.35
N LEU A 224 -1.77 9.65 10.10
CA LEU A 224 -1.93 10.99 9.55
C LEU A 224 -1.56 12.08 10.57
N GLU A 225 -1.99 11.94 11.83
CA GLU A 225 -1.72 12.91 12.90
C GLU A 225 -0.25 12.93 13.37
N SER A 226 0.47 11.85 13.19
CA SER A 226 1.85 11.70 13.69
C SER A 226 2.81 12.78 13.18
N ASP A 227 2.57 13.35 11.99
CA ASP A 227 3.41 14.40 11.42
C ASP A 227 2.99 15.80 11.88
N SER A 228 1.70 16.07 12.00
CA SER A 228 1.19 17.33 12.56
C SER A 228 1.72 17.56 13.98
N ARG A 229 1.84 16.49 14.75
CA ARG A 229 2.41 16.52 16.11
C ARG A 229 3.92 16.73 16.09
N LYS A 230 4.64 16.15 15.13
CA LYS A 230 6.10 16.35 14.96
C LYS A 230 6.42 17.77 14.50
N GLU A 231 5.66 18.31 13.55
CA GLU A 231 5.81 19.70 13.10
C GLU A 231 5.54 20.69 14.23
N TYR A 232 4.50 20.45 15.05
CA TYR A 232 4.21 21.26 16.22
C TYR A 232 5.32 21.22 17.27
N ILE A 233 5.87 20.03 17.55
CA ILE A 233 6.98 19.86 18.50
C ILE A 233 8.26 20.50 17.96
N SER A 234 8.57 20.36 16.67
CA SER A 234 9.72 20.95 16.00
C SER A 234 9.63 22.49 15.97
N ALA A 235 8.47 23.04 15.65
CA ALA A 235 8.21 24.49 15.65
C ALA A 235 8.30 25.08 17.07
N ARG A 236 7.98 24.28 18.10
CA ARG A 236 8.07 24.70 19.50
C ARG A 236 9.49 24.59 20.06
N SER A 237 10.29 23.65 19.56
CA SER A 237 11.70 23.48 19.95
C SER A 237 12.61 24.57 19.36
N SER A 238 12.20 25.19 18.25
CA SER A 238 12.91 26.29 17.61
C SER A 238 12.50 27.69 18.09
N LYS A 239 11.46 27.79 18.95
CA LYS A 239 11.04 29.04 19.60
C LYS A 239 11.00 28.81 21.10
N THR A 240 12.03 29.27 21.81
CA THR A 240 11.96 29.48 23.28
C THR A 240 10.87 30.50 23.54
N LEU A 241 9.65 30.07 23.86
CA LEU A 241 8.56 30.94 24.24
C LEU A 241 7.85 30.39 25.48
N SER A 242 7.60 31.30 26.42
CA SER A 242 6.96 31.17 27.70
C SER A 242 5.61 30.38 27.65
N ILE A 243 5.43 29.57 28.68
CA ILE A 243 4.26 28.73 28.94
C ILE A 243 3.04 29.62 29.20
N SER A 244 2.09 29.66 28.26
CA SER A 244 0.67 29.91 28.55
C SER A 244 -0.22 29.47 27.36
N ALA A 245 -1.24 28.66 27.70
CA ALA A 245 -2.35 28.20 26.88
C ALA A 245 -2.10 27.11 25.85
N LEU A 246 -2.47 25.89 26.21
CA LEU A 246 -2.73 24.78 25.30
C LEU A 246 -4.04 25.02 24.53
N PRO A 247 -4.08 24.93 23.18
CA PRO A 247 -5.34 24.97 22.46
C PRO A 247 -6.09 23.64 22.61
N THR A 248 -7.40 23.71 22.80
CA THR A 248 -8.33 22.57 22.86
C THR A 248 -8.38 21.82 21.52
N ASN A 249 -8.71 20.52 21.53
CA ASN A 249 -8.78 19.66 20.35
C ASN A 249 -9.59 20.22 19.15
N GLU A 250 -10.60 21.05 19.40
CA GLU A 250 -11.40 21.70 18.35
C GLU A 250 -10.62 22.73 17.53
N LYS A 251 -9.67 23.44 18.11
CA LYS A 251 -8.83 24.40 17.37
C LYS A 251 -7.78 23.74 16.48
N VAL A 252 -7.33 22.54 16.84
CA VAL A 252 -6.37 21.77 16.02
C VAL A 252 -7.08 21.22 14.77
N ALA A 253 -8.32 20.74 14.91
CA ALA A 253 -9.13 20.27 13.78
C ALA A 253 -9.45 21.39 12.78
N SER A 254 -9.79 22.59 13.26
CA SER A 254 -10.11 23.73 12.39
C SER A 254 -8.91 24.28 11.60
N VAL A 255 -7.70 24.24 12.17
CA VAL A 255 -6.47 24.68 11.50
C VAL A 255 -6.04 23.66 10.43
N ALA A 256 -6.19 22.36 10.68
CA ALA A 256 -5.91 21.32 9.70
C ALA A 256 -6.88 21.37 8.52
N GLN A 257 -8.16 21.67 8.79
CA GLN A 257 -9.19 21.80 7.77
C GLN A 257 -8.99 23.04 6.89
N ALA A 258 -8.57 24.17 7.46
CA ALA A 258 -8.24 25.39 6.72
C ALA A 258 -7.00 25.25 5.86
N ALA A 259 -5.95 24.55 6.35
CA ALA A 259 -4.73 24.30 5.58
C ALA A 259 -4.98 23.35 4.39
N ASN A 260 -5.86 22.36 4.54
CA ASN A 260 -6.24 21.45 3.45
C ASN A 260 -7.12 22.16 2.40
N ALA A 261 -8.03 23.05 2.80
CA ALA A 261 -8.84 23.83 1.87
C ALA A 261 -7.99 24.77 0.99
N ALA A 262 -7.00 25.44 1.57
CA ALA A 262 -6.08 26.30 0.81
C ALA A 262 -5.20 25.51 -0.19
N LYS A 263 -4.76 24.29 0.17
CA LYS A 263 -4.05 23.40 -0.74
C LYS A 263 -4.95 22.92 -1.89
N PHE A 264 -6.19 22.57 -1.61
CA PHE A 264 -7.17 22.13 -2.60
C PHE A 264 -7.47 23.22 -3.64
N GLU A 265 -7.68 24.49 -3.20
CA GLU A 265 -7.84 25.60 -4.12
C GLU A 265 -6.60 25.84 -5.00
N SER A 266 -5.40 25.70 -4.47
CA SER A 266 -4.16 25.84 -5.25
C SER A 266 -4.06 24.77 -6.34
N VAL A 267 -4.41 23.52 -6.05
CA VAL A 267 -4.41 22.41 -7.01
C VAL A 267 -5.49 22.60 -8.08
N LEU A 268 -6.70 23.01 -7.70
CA LEU A 268 -7.77 23.32 -8.65
C LEU A 268 -7.38 24.45 -9.62
N ARG A 269 -6.76 25.52 -9.13
CA ARG A 269 -6.27 26.61 -9.99
C ARG A 269 -5.19 26.12 -10.96
N SER A 270 -4.31 25.22 -10.53
CA SER A 270 -3.28 24.62 -11.40
C SER A 270 -3.89 23.75 -12.49
N ILE A 271 -4.90 22.93 -12.17
CA ILE A 271 -5.59 22.07 -13.13
C ILE A 271 -6.38 22.92 -14.14
N MET A 272 -7.08 23.95 -13.67
CA MET A 272 -7.85 24.85 -14.55
C MET A 272 -6.96 25.69 -15.47
N ALA A 273 -5.77 26.09 -15.03
CA ALA A 273 -4.79 26.78 -15.87
C ALA A 273 -4.25 25.90 -17.01
N HIS A 274 -3.97 24.60 -16.73
CA HIS A 274 -3.54 23.64 -17.76
C HIS A 274 -4.67 23.26 -18.74
N SER A 275 -5.92 23.26 -18.30
CA SER A 275 -7.09 23.03 -19.15
C SER A 275 -7.34 24.18 -20.13
N ALA A 276 -7.05 25.43 -19.74
CA ALA A 276 -7.17 26.61 -20.59
C ALA A 276 -6.12 26.67 -21.69
N ASP A 277 -4.88 26.24 -21.41
CA ASP A 277 -3.78 26.18 -22.38
C ASP A 277 -3.93 25.03 -23.41
N GLY A 278 -4.59 23.93 -23.03
CA GLY A 278 -4.89 22.81 -23.93
C GLY A 278 -5.91 23.17 -25.03
N ASN A 279 -6.87 24.04 -24.74
CA ASN A 279 -7.91 24.43 -25.69
C ASN A 279 -7.44 25.48 -26.71
N SER A 280 -6.35 26.20 -26.44
CA SER A 280 -5.78 27.18 -27.39
C SER A 280 -4.90 26.55 -28.48
N ARG A 281 -4.37 25.32 -28.24
CA ARG A 281 -3.52 24.62 -29.24
C ARG A 281 -4.32 23.82 -30.28
N THR A 282 -5.55 23.42 -29.97
CA THR A 282 -6.41 22.67 -30.93
C THR A 282 -7.08 23.59 -31.95
N ALA A 283 -7.20 24.89 -31.69
CA ALA A 283 -7.82 25.85 -32.61
C ALA A 283 -6.86 26.41 -33.69
N GLN A 284 -5.55 26.15 -33.61
CA GLN A 284 -4.56 26.60 -34.58
C GLN A 284 -4.12 25.55 -35.61
N GLN A 285 -4.64 24.33 -35.54
CA GLN A 285 -4.36 23.26 -36.52
C GLN A 285 -5.51 23.02 -37.52
N GLN A 286 -6.53 23.86 -37.56
CA GLN A 286 -7.64 23.82 -38.57
C GLN A 286 -7.77 25.15 -39.32
N LYS A 287 -6.67 25.73 -39.72
CA LYS A 287 -6.67 26.75 -40.79
C LYS A 287 -5.56 26.50 -41.75
#